data_ba4a5b72739c22102f24dd8cb5da64ea
#
_entry.id   ba4a5b72739c22102f24dd8cb5da64ea
#
_cell.length_a   1.000
_cell.length_b   1.000
_cell.length_c   1.000
_cell.angle_alpha   90.00
_cell.angle_beta   90.00
_cell.angle_gamma   90.00
#
_symmetry.space_group_name_H-M   'P 1'
#
loop_
_entity.id
_entity.type
_entity.pdbx_description
1 polymer ?
#
loop_
_entity_poly.entity_id
_entity_poly.type
_entity_poly.pdbx_seq_one_letter_code
_entity_poly.pdbx_strand_id
1 'polypeptide(L)'
;MSMEVRKESNGLKNSIVTREELTIINQFTKRALKEDEVYTFAVRLCDNEVDRDGERFPRATLEELAELFVGKSGIFDHEWTTKGQAARIYRTEIVEEEDVCSQGEGRCYLKGYAYMLRGGANDALIEEIEGGIKREVSVG
;
A
#
# COMPACT_ATOMS: atom_id res chain seq x y z
N MET A 1 2.05 -8.40 9.20
CA MET A 1 0.82 -8.47 8.39
C MET A 1 1.18 -8.47 6.92
N SER A 2 0.71 -9.47 6.19
CA SER A 2 0.97 -9.59 4.76
C SER A 2 -0.21 -9.03 3.97
N MET A 3 0.06 -8.32 2.89
CA MET A 3 -0.94 -7.56 2.17
C MET A 3 -0.82 -7.75 0.68
N GLU A 4 -1.97 -7.67 0.02
CA GLU A 4 -2.05 -7.83 -1.43
C GLU A 4 -1.77 -6.51 -2.14
N VAL A 5 -0.86 -6.53 -3.11
CA VAL A 5 -0.62 -5.38 -3.98
C VAL A 5 -1.76 -5.32 -5.00
N ARG A 6 -2.43 -4.19 -5.05
CA ARG A 6 -3.57 -3.98 -5.94
C ARG A 6 -3.15 -3.30 -7.22
N LYS A 7 -3.71 -3.78 -8.32
CA LYS A 7 -3.59 -3.12 -9.60
C LYS A 7 -4.60 -1.99 -9.66
N GLU A 8 -4.15 -0.80 -9.97
CA GLU A 8 -5.05 0.34 -10.12
C GLU A 8 -5.91 0.18 -11.35
N SER A 9 -7.22 0.34 -11.16
CA SER A 9 -8.17 0.10 -12.24
C SER A 9 -8.33 1.26 -13.21
N ASN A 10 -7.83 2.43 -12.89
CA ASN A 10 -8.03 3.60 -13.73
C ASN A 10 -7.14 3.64 -14.96
N GLY A 11 -6.35 2.62 -15.17
CA GLY A 11 -5.59 2.47 -16.39
C GLY A 11 -4.49 3.47 -16.61
N LEU A 12 -4.11 4.20 -15.61
CA LEU A 12 -2.98 5.10 -15.74
C LEU A 12 -1.73 4.30 -15.71
N LYS A 13 -1.49 3.82 -16.87
CA LYS A 13 -0.51 2.89 -17.19
C LYS A 13 0.85 3.21 -16.75
N ASN A 14 1.22 4.41 -16.62
CA ASN A 14 2.59 4.77 -16.45
C ASN A 14 2.95 5.08 -15.04
N SER A 15 2.01 4.87 -14.13
CA SER A 15 2.27 5.11 -12.73
C SER A 15 2.96 6.43 -12.48
N ILE A 16 2.62 7.44 -13.28
CA ILE A 16 3.16 8.76 -13.09
C ILE A 16 2.49 9.34 -11.87
N VAL A 17 3.29 9.61 -10.86
CA VAL A 17 2.82 10.20 -9.63
C VAL A 17 2.30 11.62 -9.91
N THR A 18 1.17 11.99 -9.34
CA THR A 18 0.67 13.35 -9.47
C THR A 18 1.51 14.30 -8.64
N ARG A 19 1.40 15.60 -8.94
CA ARG A 19 2.13 16.62 -8.19
C ARG A 19 1.69 16.63 -6.72
N GLU A 20 0.41 16.45 -6.48
CA GLU A 20 -0.15 16.41 -5.12
C GLU A 20 0.39 15.21 -4.34
N GLU A 21 0.44 14.06 -4.96
CA GLU A 21 0.99 12.87 -4.32
C GLU A 21 2.49 13.00 -4.08
N LEU A 22 3.21 13.58 -5.03
CA LEU A 22 4.64 13.81 -4.87
C LEU A 22 4.93 14.75 -3.70
N THR A 23 4.07 15.75 -3.50
CA THR A 23 4.18 16.66 -2.35
C THR A 23 4.04 15.89 -1.03
N ILE A 24 3.08 14.96 -0.96
CA ILE A 24 2.91 14.12 0.23
C ILE A 24 4.12 13.22 0.44
N ILE A 25 4.58 12.57 -0.61
CA ILE A 25 5.75 11.69 -0.56
C ILE A 25 6.97 12.44 -0.05
N ASN A 26 7.18 13.66 -0.53
CA ASN A 26 8.34 14.46 -0.16
C ASN A 26 8.33 14.94 1.29
N GLN A 27 7.23 14.73 2.02
CA GLN A 27 7.23 14.94 3.47
C GLN A 27 8.03 13.87 4.21
N PHE A 28 8.26 12.73 3.59
CA PHE A 28 9.00 11.61 4.18
C PHE A 28 10.46 11.56 3.73
N THR A 29 10.87 12.42 2.80
CA THR A 29 12.21 12.34 2.19
C THR A 29 13.12 13.43 2.72
N LYS A 30 14.43 13.18 2.60
CA LYS A 30 15.44 14.18 3.00
C LYS A 30 15.80 15.15 1.88
N ARG A 31 15.46 14.77 0.65
CA ARG A 31 15.61 15.66 -0.50
C ARG A 31 14.35 15.57 -1.34
N ALA A 32 14.08 16.61 -2.10
CA ALA A 32 12.91 16.60 -2.98
C ALA A 32 13.12 15.60 -4.13
N LEU A 33 12.24 14.64 -4.24
CA LEU A 33 12.24 13.66 -5.33
C LEU A 33 11.44 14.23 -6.50
N LYS A 34 11.83 13.83 -7.70
CA LYS A 34 11.14 14.19 -8.95
C LYS A 34 10.19 13.06 -9.35
N GLU A 35 9.27 13.36 -10.24
CA GLU A 35 8.28 12.40 -10.70
C GLU A 35 8.88 11.11 -11.25
N ASP A 36 9.99 11.22 -11.99
CA ASP A 36 10.65 10.07 -12.60
C ASP A 36 11.51 9.25 -11.63
N GLU A 37 11.66 9.71 -10.40
CA GLU A 37 12.43 9.00 -9.38
C GLU A 37 11.56 8.10 -8.51
N VAL A 38 10.25 8.15 -8.66
CA VAL A 38 9.30 7.52 -7.75
C VAL A 38 8.39 6.55 -8.50
N TYR A 39 8.19 5.37 -7.93
CA TYR A 39 7.18 4.42 -8.35
C TYR A 39 6.14 4.29 -7.24
N THR A 40 4.85 4.38 -7.61
CA THR A 40 3.77 4.25 -6.64
C THR A 40 2.90 3.04 -6.94
N PHE A 41 2.35 2.44 -5.91
CA PHE A 41 1.43 1.32 -6.04
C PHE A 41 0.48 1.31 -4.85
N ALA A 42 -0.61 0.59 -4.99
CA ALA A 42 -1.61 0.48 -3.94
C ALA A 42 -1.60 -0.93 -3.34
N VAL A 43 -1.92 -1.01 -2.05
CA VAL A 43 -2.04 -2.29 -1.36
C VAL A 43 -3.35 -2.33 -0.59
N ARG A 44 -3.96 -3.51 -0.54
CA ARG A 44 -5.10 -3.77 0.33
C ARG A 44 -4.54 -4.19 1.69
N LEU A 45 -4.73 -3.35 2.69
CA LEU A 45 -4.13 -3.59 4.00
C LEU A 45 -4.95 -4.57 4.83
N CYS A 46 -6.22 -4.28 5.01
CA CYS A 46 -7.12 -5.17 5.75
C CYS A 46 -8.56 -4.75 5.45
N ASP A 47 -9.52 -5.60 5.83
CA ASP A 47 -10.93 -5.31 5.64
C ASP A 47 -11.71 -5.59 6.94
N ASN A 48 -13.03 -5.39 6.91
CA ASN A 48 -13.89 -5.60 8.05
C ASN A 48 -14.58 -6.95 8.07
N GLU A 49 -14.13 -7.89 7.24
CA GLU A 49 -14.64 -9.26 7.26
C GLU A 49 -13.89 -10.09 8.32
N VAL A 50 -14.55 -11.11 8.84
CA VAL A 50 -13.92 -12.06 9.76
C VAL A 50 -12.85 -12.84 9.00
N ASP A 51 -11.65 -12.90 9.57
CA ASP A 51 -10.55 -13.64 8.97
C ASP A 51 -10.62 -15.13 9.32
N ARG A 52 -9.63 -15.87 8.84
CA ARG A 52 -9.52 -17.32 9.03
C ARG A 52 -9.43 -17.72 10.50
N ASP A 53 -8.92 -16.83 11.35
CA ASP A 53 -8.75 -17.07 12.79
C ASP A 53 -9.94 -16.58 13.61
N GLY A 54 -11.00 -16.12 12.95
CA GLY A 54 -12.17 -15.59 13.62
C GLY A 54 -12.02 -14.17 14.10
N GLU A 55 -10.97 -13.48 13.70
CA GLU A 55 -10.72 -12.10 14.08
C GLU A 55 -11.30 -11.14 13.06
N ARG A 56 -11.65 -9.96 13.52
CA ARG A 56 -12.31 -8.95 12.70
C ARG A 56 -11.83 -7.56 13.07
N PHE A 57 -11.72 -6.69 12.08
CA PHE A 57 -11.48 -5.27 12.27
C PHE A 57 -12.75 -4.50 11.92
N PRO A 58 -13.55 -4.06 12.93
CA PRO A 58 -14.69 -3.19 12.63
C PRO A 58 -14.24 -1.90 11.94
N ARG A 59 -15.16 -1.24 11.25
CA ARG A 59 -14.85 0.00 10.53
C ARG A 59 -14.13 1.02 11.40
N ALA A 60 -14.54 1.18 12.66
CA ALA A 60 -13.91 2.13 13.57
C ALA A 60 -12.42 1.80 13.79
N THR A 61 -12.10 0.50 13.85
CA THR A 61 -10.70 0.05 13.97
C THR A 61 -9.93 0.34 12.69
N LEU A 62 -10.57 0.16 11.52
CA LEU A 62 -9.93 0.50 10.25
C LEU A 62 -9.58 1.99 10.19
N GLU A 63 -10.43 2.84 10.71
CA GLU A 63 -10.20 4.28 10.75
C GLU A 63 -8.98 4.62 11.61
N GLU A 64 -8.82 3.94 12.75
CA GLU A 64 -7.63 4.09 13.60
C GLU A 64 -6.37 3.59 12.90
N LEU A 65 -6.47 2.43 12.26
CA LEU A 65 -5.33 1.84 11.54
C LEU A 65 -4.91 2.71 10.35
N ALA A 66 -5.86 3.41 9.73
CA ALA A 66 -5.56 4.28 8.59
C ALA A 66 -4.52 5.34 8.97
N GLU A 67 -4.61 5.88 10.16
CA GLU A 67 -3.64 6.86 10.64
C GLU A 67 -2.31 6.21 11.02
N LEU A 68 -2.38 5.03 11.64
CA LEU A 68 -1.19 4.33 12.10
C LEU A 68 -0.31 3.81 10.96
N PHE A 69 -0.91 3.44 9.84
CA PHE A 69 -0.15 2.87 8.73
C PHE A 69 0.59 3.91 7.89
N VAL A 70 0.22 5.17 7.97
CA VAL A 70 0.94 6.22 7.25
C VAL A 70 2.38 6.30 7.79
N GLY A 71 3.34 6.22 6.89
CA GLY A 71 4.76 6.23 7.25
C GLY A 71 5.37 4.87 7.53
N LYS A 72 4.57 3.81 7.52
CA LYS A 72 5.10 2.45 7.74
C LYS A 72 5.81 1.94 6.49
N SER A 73 6.84 1.13 6.72
CA SER A 73 7.63 0.55 5.64
C SER A 73 6.96 -0.68 5.05
N GLY A 74 7.02 -0.82 3.73
CA GLY A 74 6.64 -2.02 3.03
C GLY A 74 7.84 -2.93 2.87
N ILE A 75 7.69 -4.18 3.24
CA ILE A 75 8.77 -5.19 3.22
C ILE A 75 8.37 -6.30 2.27
N PHE A 76 9.24 -6.57 1.30
CA PHE A 76 9.03 -7.65 0.34
C PHE A 76 9.79 -8.91 0.78
N ASP A 77 9.22 -10.07 0.43
CA ASP A 77 9.81 -11.37 0.73
C ASP A 77 10.05 -11.64 2.22
N HIS A 78 9.32 -10.93 3.09
CA HIS A 78 9.46 -11.03 4.54
C HIS A 78 10.88 -10.81 5.04
N GLU A 79 11.67 -10.05 4.30
CA GLU A 79 13.05 -9.75 4.68
C GLU A 79 13.09 -8.54 5.61
N TRP A 80 13.13 -8.81 6.92
CA TRP A 80 13.07 -7.80 7.98
C TRP A 80 14.43 -7.14 8.23
N THR A 81 15.03 -6.64 7.16
CA THR A 81 16.32 -5.95 7.20
C THR A 81 16.17 -4.58 6.56
N THR A 82 17.16 -3.72 6.77
CA THR A 82 17.18 -2.40 6.12
C THR A 82 17.08 -2.55 4.60
N LYS A 83 17.72 -3.57 4.05
CA LYS A 83 17.71 -3.84 2.62
C LYS A 83 16.31 -4.25 2.13
N GLY A 84 15.54 -4.96 2.97
CA GLY A 84 14.20 -5.40 2.62
C GLY A 84 13.15 -4.29 2.69
N GLN A 85 13.48 -3.17 3.31
CA GLN A 85 12.56 -2.04 3.43
C GLN A 85 12.61 -1.19 2.15
N ALA A 86 11.90 -1.65 1.14
CA ALA A 86 11.96 -1.05 -0.19
C ALA A 86 10.89 0.01 -0.43
N ALA A 87 9.81 0.01 0.34
CA ALA A 87 8.67 0.89 0.11
C ALA A 87 8.19 1.55 1.40
N ARG A 88 7.41 2.61 1.25
CA ARG A 88 6.81 3.29 2.40
C ARG A 88 5.39 3.72 2.05
N ILE A 89 4.47 3.54 2.98
CA ILE A 89 3.09 3.99 2.83
C ILE A 89 3.05 5.50 3.09
N TYR A 90 2.54 6.26 2.12
CA TYR A 90 2.47 7.71 2.25
C TYR A 90 1.04 8.21 2.43
N ARG A 91 0.03 7.39 2.11
CA ARG A 91 -1.37 7.78 2.23
C ARG A 91 -2.23 6.53 2.42
N THR A 92 -3.33 6.68 3.14
CA THR A 92 -4.31 5.61 3.31
C THR A 92 -5.71 6.16 3.06
N GLU A 93 -6.65 5.29 2.72
CA GLU A 93 -8.06 5.63 2.66
C GLU A 93 -8.91 4.39 2.92
N ILE A 94 -10.12 4.60 3.39
CA ILE A 94 -11.09 3.52 3.53
C ILE A 94 -11.94 3.50 2.28
N VAL A 95 -11.97 2.33 1.61
CA VAL A 95 -12.75 2.13 0.39
C VAL A 95 -13.97 1.32 0.74
N GLU A 96 -15.14 1.83 0.39
CA GLU A 96 -16.39 1.14 0.62
C GLU A 96 -16.74 0.27 -0.58
N GLU A 97 -17.23 -0.93 -0.30
CA GLU A 97 -17.68 -1.87 -1.32
C GLU A 97 -19.20 -1.95 -1.27
N GLU A 98 -19.82 -2.44 -2.35
CA GLU A 98 -21.27 -2.43 -2.46
C GLU A 98 -22.00 -3.44 -1.59
N ASP A 99 -21.32 -4.53 -1.21
CA ASP A 99 -21.94 -5.59 -0.42
C ASP A 99 -21.74 -5.37 1.08
N VAL A 100 -22.27 -6.31 1.87
CA VAL A 100 -22.09 -6.29 3.33
C VAL A 100 -21.25 -7.47 3.74
N CYS A 101 -20.54 -7.32 4.85
CA CYS A 101 -19.77 -8.41 5.41
C CYS A 101 -20.70 -9.38 6.16
N SER A 102 -20.15 -10.52 6.60
CA SER A 102 -20.94 -11.55 7.27
C SER A 102 -21.61 -11.08 8.57
N GLN A 103 -21.14 -9.99 9.16
CA GLN A 103 -21.73 -9.41 10.36
C GLN A 103 -22.79 -8.35 10.06
N GLY A 104 -23.15 -8.15 8.79
CA GLY A 104 -24.17 -7.19 8.40
C GLY A 104 -23.74 -5.74 8.29
N GLU A 105 -22.47 -5.44 8.56
CA GLU A 105 -21.89 -4.13 8.36
C GLU A 105 -21.52 -3.94 6.90
N GLY A 106 -21.63 -2.74 6.35
CA GLY A 106 -21.18 -2.45 4.99
C GLY A 106 -19.73 -2.86 4.81
N ARG A 107 -19.44 -3.63 3.77
CA ARG A 107 -18.09 -4.11 3.52
C ARG A 107 -17.18 -2.94 3.13
N CYS A 108 -16.04 -2.88 3.76
CA CYS A 108 -15.03 -1.87 3.44
C CYS A 108 -13.64 -2.42 3.70
N TYR A 109 -12.65 -1.79 3.11
CA TYR A 109 -11.27 -2.16 3.35
C TYR A 109 -10.38 -0.92 3.46
N LEU A 110 -9.26 -1.10 4.11
CA LEU A 110 -8.24 -0.07 4.22
C LEU A 110 -7.27 -0.22 3.06
N LYS A 111 -7.16 0.82 2.26
CA LYS A 111 -6.25 0.88 1.12
C LYS A 111 -5.05 1.75 1.48
N GLY A 112 -3.87 1.23 1.22
CA GLY A 112 -2.64 1.98 1.39
C GLY A 112 -2.04 2.35 0.04
N TYR A 113 -1.44 3.52 -0.03
CA TYR A 113 -0.69 3.96 -1.19
C TYR A 113 0.76 4.05 -0.78
N ALA A 114 1.61 3.35 -1.51
CA ALA A 114 3.02 3.25 -1.19
C ALA A 114 3.89 3.77 -2.31
N TYR A 115 5.08 4.21 -1.96
CA TYR A 115 6.07 4.61 -2.95
C TYR A 115 7.39 3.89 -2.70
N MET A 116 8.17 3.77 -3.75
CA MET A 116 9.54 3.30 -3.68
C MET A 116 10.36 4.06 -4.72
N LEU A 117 11.66 4.07 -4.51
CA LEU A 117 12.56 4.75 -5.43
C LEU A 117 12.78 3.90 -6.68
N ARG A 118 12.84 4.55 -7.84
CA ARG A 118 13.24 3.90 -9.07
C ARG A 118 14.75 3.85 -9.12
N GLY A 119 15.28 2.85 -9.81
CA GLY A 119 16.70 2.69 -10.02
C GLY A 119 17.31 1.53 -9.24
N GLY A 120 18.47 1.07 -9.69
CA GLY A 120 19.21 0.01 -9.03
C GLY A 120 18.41 -1.28 -8.88
N ALA A 121 18.55 -1.90 -7.72
CA ALA A 121 17.86 -3.15 -7.42
C ALA A 121 16.34 -3.02 -7.40
N ASN A 122 15.81 -1.83 -7.19
CA ASN A 122 14.38 -1.60 -7.14
C ASN A 122 13.72 -1.74 -8.51
N ASP A 123 14.43 -1.50 -9.59
CA ASP A 123 13.85 -1.66 -10.93
C ASP A 123 13.42 -3.08 -11.20
N ALA A 124 14.19 -4.06 -10.74
CA ALA A 124 13.81 -5.47 -10.86
C ALA A 124 12.56 -5.77 -10.02
N LEU A 125 12.49 -5.22 -8.82
CA LEU A 125 11.33 -5.38 -7.95
C LEU A 125 10.08 -4.74 -8.56
N ILE A 126 10.22 -3.56 -9.15
CA ILE A 126 9.12 -2.88 -9.83
C ILE A 126 8.59 -3.74 -10.99
N GLU A 127 9.47 -4.32 -11.78
CA GLU A 127 9.07 -5.22 -12.86
C GLU A 127 8.30 -6.44 -12.33
N GLU A 128 8.72 -6.98 -11.20
CA GLU A 128 8.02 -8.10 -10.57
C GLU A 128 6.63 -7.71 -10.07
N ILE A 129 6.49 -6.51 -9.54
CA ILE A 129 5.18 -5.99 -9.12
C ILE A 129 4.28 -5.79 -10.34
N GLU A 130 4.79 -5.14 -11.36
CA GLU A 130 4.02 -4.86 -12.60
C GLU A 130 3.64 -6.15 -13.31
N GLY A 131 4.50 -7.15 -13.29
CA GLY A 131 4.26 -8.43 -13.92
C GLY A 131 3.39 -9.38 -13.10
N GLY A 132 2.98 -8.98 -11.90
CA GLY A 132 2.15 -9.81 -11.03
C GLY A 132 2.90 -10.91 -10.29
N ILE A 133 4.21 -10.88 -10.30
CA ILE A 133 5.03 -11.87 -9.59
C ILE A 133 5.07 -11.54 -8.10
N LYS A 134 5.30 -10.29 -7.76
CA LYS A 134 5.24 -9.82 -6.37
C LYS A 134 3.86 -9.23 -6.11
N ARG A 135 3.04 -9.98 -5.42
CA ARG A 135 1.64 -9.63 -5.18
C ARG A 135 1.33 -9.28 -3.73
N GLU A 136 2.28 -9.51 -2.84
CA GLU A 136 2.11 -9.27 -1.42
C GLU A 136 3.29 -8.52 -0.82
N VAL A 137 3.00 -7.66 0.14
CA VAL A 137 4.02 -7.01 0.94
C VAL A 137 3.65 -7.16 2.42
N SER A 138 4.66 -7.16 3.28
CA SER A 138 4.45 -7.10 4.73
C SER A 138 4.70 -5.67 5.19
N VAL A 139 3.97 -5.24 6.19
CA VAL A 139 4.14 -3.91 6.78
C VAL A 139 4.72 -4.06 8.16
N GLY A 140 5.79 -3.35 8.40
CA GLY A 140 6.47 -3.37 9.69
C GLY A 140 6.60 -2.03 10.34
#